data_a75c4e702f3a796c918bf080e7c2bdd2
#
_entry.id   a75c4e702f3a796c918bf080e7c2bdd2
#
_cell.length_a   1.000
_cell.length_b   1.000
_cell.length_c   1.000
_cell.angle_alpha   90.00
_cell.angle_beta   90.00
_cell.angle_gamma   90.00
#
_symmetry.space_group_name_H-M   'P 1'
#
loop_
_entity.id
_entity.type
_entity.pdbx_description
1 polymer ?
#
loop_
_entity_poly.entity_id
_entity_poly.type
_entity_poly.pdbx_seq_one_letter_code
_entity_poly.pdbx_strand_id
1 'polypeptide(L)'
;NAQSVTAIFADGSRVSGDLLVGADGVRSTVREQFLPDIEPNYAGYVAWRAMLDESDVPPDIRAEIFERYTFCLPDGELFLAYPVPGRNNETQAGRRAYNIVWYRPTDRETTLVDLCTDATGRRHGTAIPPPLIRPEITAAIKATARALVAPQVAEIFARTPQPFFQPIFDLESPQTVFGRVALLGDAAFVARPHVGAGVTKAALDAASLADATADDDLVAGLQRYQSAQQPFGSGLVALGREEGAYLSAQLKPRDQRTPAELHRDINDVLHAHNSRSENLRSVLVGSRRAS
;
A
#
# COMPACT_ATOMS: atom_id res chain seq x y z
N ASN A 1 -20.40 11.76 23.93
CA ASN A 1 -21.46 11.28 24.82
C ASN A 1 -22.39 10.32 24.09
N ALA A 2 -23.43 9.80 24.73
CA ALA A 2 -24.32 8.82 24.12
C ALA A 2 -25.13 9.35 22.91
N GLN A 3 -25.30 10.67 22.78
CA GLN A 3 -26.15 11.29 21.76
C GLN A 3 -25.37 12.03 20.67
N SER A 4 -24.11 12.43 20.92
CA SER A 4 -23.30 13.17 19.95
C SER A 4 -21.81 12.90 20.14
N VAL A 5 -21.03 13.20 19.10
CA VAL A 5 -19.57 13.22 19.11
C VAL A 5 -19.10 14.63 18.72
N THR A 6 -17.98 15.06 19.30
CA THR A 6 -17.40 16.38 18.98
C THR A 6 -15.95 16.19 18.52
N ALA A 7 -15.66 16.63 17.31
CA ALA A 7 -14.29 16.78 16.81
C ALA A 7 -13.70 18.10 17.32
N ILE A 8 -12.47 18.05 17.83
CA ILE A 8 -11.69 19.22 18.27
C ILE A 8 -10.48 19.29 17.34
N PHE A 9 -10.35 20.37 16.59
CA PHE A 9 -9.26 20.58 15.65
C PHE A 9 -8.04 21.25 16.30
N ALA A 10 -6.88 21.16 15.64
CA ALA A 10 -5.63 21.72 16.15
C ALA A 10 -5.66 23.24 16.38
N ASP A 11 -6.52 23.97 15.66
CA ASP A 11 -6.76 25.40 15.84
C ASP A 11 -7.71 25.72 17.00
N GLY A 12 -8.20 24.71 17.73
CA GLY A 12 -9.14 24.81 18.83
C GLY A 12 -10.61 24.88 18.41
N SER A 13 -10.93 24.90 17.13
CA SER A 13 -12.30 24.86 16.64
C SER A 13 -12.97 23.50 16.98
N ARG A 14 -14.31 23.51 17.09
CA ARG A 14 -15.10 22.36 17.49
C ARG A 14 -16.28 22.17 16.55
N VAL A 15 -16.50 20.91 16.12
CA VAL A 15 -17.69 20.55 15.35
C VAL A 15 -18.34 19.33 16.02
N SER A 16 -19.64 19.46 16.32
CA SER A 16 -20.43 18.34 16.88
C SER A 16 -21.34 17.75 15.82
N GLY A 17 -21.52 16.43 15.88
CA GLY A 17 -22.38 15.69 14.99
C GLY A 17 -22.84 14.37 15.61
N ASP A 18 -23.63 13.62 14.88
CA ASP A 18 -24.14 12.31 15.31
C ASP A 18 -23.12 11.20 15.15
N LEU A 19 -22.22 11.32 14.16
CA LEU A 19 -21.18 10.36 13.81
C LEU A 19 -19.90 11.11 13.46
N LEU A 20 -18.75 10.58 13.91
CA LEU A 20 -17.42 10.95 13.45
C LEU A 20 -16.82 9.77 12.69
N VAL A 21 -16.37 10.03 11.47
CA VAL A 21 -15.71 9.03 10.63
C VAL A 21 -14.22 9.31 10.57
N GLY A 22 -13.42 8.41 11.14
CA GLY A 22 -11.96 8.41 11.04
C GLY A 22 -11.52 7.77 9.71
N ALA A 23 -11.28 8.61 8.70
CA ALA A 23 -10.79 8.23 7.37
C ALA A 23 -9.43 8.88 7.07
N ASP A 24 -8.63 9.11 8.11
CA ASP A 24 -7.42 9.93 8.13
C ASP A 24 -6.13 9.12 7.84
N GLY A 25 -6.29 7.92 7.27
CA GLY A 25 -5.20 7.14 6.68
C GLY A 25 -4.38 6.34 7.70
N VAL A 26 -3.27 5.80 7.24
CA VAL A 26 -2.42 4.87 8.01
C VAL A 26 -1.91 5.44 9.34
N ARG A 27 -1.69 6.75 9.41
CA ARG A 27 -1.28 7.48 10.64
C ARG A 27 -2.46 8.16 11.33
N SER A 28 -3.59 7.48 11.38
CA SER A 28 -4.83 8.01 11.91
C SER A 28 -4.71 8.53 13.34
N THR A 29 -4.95 9.83 13.52
CA THR A 29 -5.06 10.45 14.83
C THR A 29 -6.36 10.09 15.53
N VAL A 30 -7.39 9.72 14.77
CA VAL A 30 -8.65 9.22 15.34
C VAL A 30 -8.44 7.83 15.94
N ARG A 31 -7.79 6.91 15.21
CA ARG A 31 -7.47 5.56 15.73
C ARG A 31 -6.62 5.64 17.00
N GLU A 32 -5.56 6.45 16.98
CA GLU A 32 -4.62 6.58 18.09
C GLU A 32 -5.29 6.92 19.43
N GLN A 33 -6.37 7.69 19.41
CA GLN A 33 -7.11 8.05 20.63
C GLN A 33 -7.84 6.87 21.27
N PHE A 34 -8.21 5.85 20.51
CA PHE A 34 -8.96 4.69 20.98
C PHE A 34 -8.09 3.43 21.06
N LEU A 35 -7.06 3.36 20.25
CA LEU A 35 -6.15 2.23 20.11
C LEU A 35 -4.69 2.73 20.10
N PRO A 36 -4.20 3.32 21.19
CA PRO A 36 -2.85 3.92 21.23
C PRO A 36 -1.72 2.92 21.02
N ASP A 37 -1.96 1.64 21.33
CA ASP A 37 -0.96 0.56 21.19
C ASP A 37 -0.96 -0.07 19.78
N ILE A 38 -1.87 0.35 18.90
CA ILE A 38 -1.98 -0.21 17.54
C ILE A 38 -1.22 0.69 16.56
N GLU A 39 -0.02 0.29 16.24
CA GLU A 39 0.87 0.96 15.29
C GLU A 39 0.99 0.21 13.96
N PRO A 40 1.26 0.91 12.84
CA PRO A 40 1.60 0.27 11.58
C PRO A 40 2.85 -0.60 11.71
N ASN A 41 2.75 -1.87 11.31
CA ASN A 41 3.86 -2.82 11.33
C ASN A 41 4.66 -2.70 10.03
N TYR A 42 5.96 -2.41 10.14
CA TYR A 42 6.85 -2.35 8.99
C TYR A 42 7.13 -3.75 8.42
N ALA A 43 6.91 -3.91 7.11
CA ALA A 43 6.97 -5.21 6.45
C ALA A 43 8.40 -5.70 6.13
N GLY A 44 9.44 -4.89 6.40
CA GLY A 44 10.84 -5.26 6.13
C GLY A 44 11.31 -4.92 4.71
N TYR A 45 10.54 -4.16 3.93
CA TYR A 45 10.93 -3.75 2.59
C TYR A 45 10.29 -2.42 2.19
N VAL A 46 10.86 -1.80 1.16
CA VAL A 46 10.32 -0.59 0.53
C VAL A 46 9.86 -0.89 -0.89
N ALA A 47 8.92 -0.11 -1.39
CA ALA A 47 8.59 -0.05 -2.81
C ALA A 47 9.26 1.19 -3.43
N TRP A 48 10.26 1.00 -4.27
CA TRP A 48 10.73 2.04 -5.15
C TRP A 48 9.69 2.29 -6.22
N ARG A 49 9.38 3.56 -6.44
CA ARG A 49 8.37 4.02 -7.39
C ARG A 49 9.01 4.91 -8.43
N ALA A 50 8.59 4.70 -9.65
CA ALA A 50 8.99 5.54 -10.78
C ALA A 50 7.81 5.67 -11.73
N MET A 51 7.73 6.80 -12.42
CA MET A 51 6.72 7.05 -13.45
C MET A 51 7.39 7.78 -14.60
N LEU A 52 7.16 7.31 -15.82
CA LEU A 52 7.66 7.92 -17.04
C LEU A 52 6.49 8.14 -18.01
N ASP A 53 6.38 9.33 -18.56
CA ASP A 53 5.37 9.63 -19.58
C ASP A 53 5.60 8.74 -20.82
N GLU A 54 4.53 8.24 -21.43
CA GLU A 54 4.60 7.32 -22.59
C GLU A 54 5.43 7.90 -23.75
N SER A 55 5.36 9.22 -23.96
CA SER A 55 6.14 9.93 -24.97
C SER A 55 7.65 9.84 -24.78
N ASP A 56 8.11 9.66 -23.53
CA ASP A 56 9.52 9.61 -23.16
C ASP A 56 10.08 8.17 -23.15
N VAL A 57 9.21 7.18 -23.32
CA VAL A 57 9.61 5.77 -23.46
C VAL A 57 10.17 5.56 -24.89
N PRO A 58 11.39 5.00 -25.05
CA PRO A 58 11.94 4.69 -26.36
C PRO A 58 10.96 3.88 -27.22
N PRO A 59 10.82 4.19 -28.53
CA PRO A 59 9.81 3.58 -29.39
C PRO A 59 9.88 2.04 -29.48
N ASP A 60 11.08 1.47 -29.50
CA ASP A 60 11.35 0.06 -29.50
C ASP A 60 10.89 -0.62 -28.19
N ILE A 61 11.27 -0.05 -27.06
CA ILE A 61 10.84 -0.53 -25.73
C ILE A 61 9.33 -0.38 -25.58
N ARG A 62 8.76 0.74 -26.02
CA ARG A 62 7.31 0.97 -25.98
C ARG A 62 6.56 -0.09 -26.77
N ALA A 63 7.00 -0.43 -27.96
CA ALA A 63 6.39 -1.46 -28.79
C ALA A 63 6.45 -2.86 -28.15
N GLU A 64 7.51 -3.14 -27.39
CA GLU A 64 7.74 -4.45 -26.78
C GLU A 64 6.95 -4.66 -25.48
N ILE A 65 6.96 -3.69 -24.55
CA ILE A 65 6.47 -3.93 -23.18
C ILE A 65 5.38 -2.97 -22.71
N PHE A 66 5.14 -1.83 -23.35
CA PHE A 66 4.28 -0.77 -22.78
C PHE A 66 2.85 -1.24 -22.53
N GLU A 67 2.27 -2.04 -23.43
CA GLU A 67 0.89 -2.56 -23.30
C GLU A 67 0.79 -3.79 -22.39
N ARG A 68 1.85 -4.14 -21.66
CA ARG A 68 1.93 -5.35 -20.86
C ARG A 68 2.09 -5.03 -19.39
N TYR A 69 1.55 -5.92 -18.56
CA TYR A 69 1.93 -6.00 -17.15
C TYR A 69 3.24 -6.78 -17.07
N THR A 70 4.34 -6.10 -16.79
CA THR A 70 5.70 -6.64 -16.88
C THR A 70 6.23 -6.96 -15.49
N PHE A 71 6.80 -8.15 -15.32
CA PHE A 71 7.48 -8.58 -14.10
C PHE A 71 8.97 -8.86 -14.35
N CYS A 72 9.82 -8.47 -13.40
CA CYS A 72 11.18 -8.99 -13.26
C CYS A 72 11.34 -9.47 -11.81
N LEU A 73 11.99 -10.62 -11.65
CA LEU A 73 12.18 -11.26 -10.34
C LEU A 73 13.68 -11.39 -10.01
N PRO A 74 14.38 -10.29 -9.71
CA PRO A 74 15.71 -10.42 -9.13
C PRO A 74 15.64 -11.23 -7.83
N ASP A 75 16.73 -11.90 -7.47
CA ASP A 75 16.77 -12.71 -6.25
C ASP A 75 16.44 -11.82 -5.03
N GLY A 76 15.46 -12.26 -4.25
CA GLY A 76 14.97 -11.54 -3.08
C GLY A 76 14.09 -10.31 -3.39
N GLU A 77 13.85 -9.93 -4.62
CA GLU A 77 13.17 -8.69 -5.00
C GLU A 77 12.00 -8.94 -5.96
N LEU A 78 11.09 -7.98 -6.07
CA LEU A 78 9.99 -8.01 -7.05
C LEU A 78 9.91 -6.66 -7.76
N PHE A 79 10.13 -6.68 -9.06
CA PHE A 79 9.92 -5.54 -9.93
C PHE A 79 8.68 -5.77 -10.80
N LEU A 80 7.81 -4.78 -10.90
CA LEU A 80 6.65 -4.80 -11.78
C LEU A 80 6.43 -3.43 -12.42
N ALA A 81 5.91 -3.44 -13.65
CA ALA A 81 5.62 -2.22 -14.38
C ALA A 81 4.41 -2.40 -15.30
N TYR A 82 3.60 -1.35 -15.46
CA TYR A 82 2.37 -1.39 -16.24
C TYR A 82 1.92 0.03 -16.64
N PRO A 83 1.15 0.17 -17.74
CA PRO A 83 0.60 1.45 -18.14
C PRO A 83 -0.48 1.93 -17.16
N VAL A 84 -0.51 3.23 -16.95
CA VAL A 84 -1.54 3.93 -16.17
C VAL A 84 -2.01 5.15 -16.94
N PRO A 85 -3.19 5.73 -16.62
CA PRO A 85 -3.58 7.02 -17.16
C PRO A 85 -2.48 8.07 -16.96
N GLY A 86 -2.28 8.89 -17.95
CA GLY A 86 -1.34 10.00 -17.89
C GLY A 86 -1.88 11.18 -17.09
N ARG A 87 -1.29 12.35 -17.28
CA ARG A 87 -1.74 13.59 -16.63
C ARG A 87 -3.20 13.87 -17.01
N ASN A 88 -3.98 14.39 -16.06
CA ASN A 88 -5.41 14.66 -16.23
C ASN A 88 -6.25 13.43 -16.61
N ASN A 89 -5.83 12.22 -16.15
CA ASN A 89 -6.50 10.94 -16.45
C ASN A 89 -6.57 10.60 -17.96
N GLU A 90 -5.61 11.04 -18.74
CA GLU A 90 -5.54 10.72 -20.17
C GLU A 90 -5.25 9.24 -20.39
N THR A 91 -6.11 8.56 -21.15
CA THR A 91 -6.00 7.12 -21.46
C THR A 91 -5.63 6.86 -22.92
N GLN A 92 -5.55 7.90 -23.74
CA GLN A 92 -5.18 7.80 -25.15
C GLN A 92 -3.72 7.37 -25.32
N ALA A 93 -3.46 6.51 -26.31
CA ALA A 93 -2.10 6.12 -26.67
C ALA A 93 -1.22 7.34 -26.94
N GLY A 94 0.00 7.32 -26.43
CA GLY A 94 0.95 8.46 -26.50
C GLY A 94 0.81 9.48 -25.37
N ARG A 95 -0.26 9.40 -24.55
CA ARG A 95 -0.52 10.35 -23.45
C ARG A 95 -0.61 9.71 -22.07
N ARG A 96 -0.37 8.41 -21.99
CA ARG A 96 -0.38 7.64 -20.76
C ARG A 96 0.98 7.73 -20.06
N ALA A 97 1.10 7.09 -18.91
CA ALA A 97 2.37 6.93 -18.21
C ALA A 97 2.65 5.45 -17.93
N TYR A 98 3.92 5.11 -17.75
CA TYR A 98 4.36 3.79 -17.34
C TYR A 98 4.75 3.86 -15.87
N ASN A 99 4.00 3.16 -15.04
CA ASN A 99 4.22 3.10 -13.60
C ASN A 99 5.11 1.92 -13.26
N ILE A 100 6.10 2.16 -12.43
CA ILE A 100 7.05 1.17 -11.95
C ILE A 100 6.92 1.04 -10.44
N VAL A 101 6.93 -0.20 -9.97
CA VAL A 101 7.01 -0.56 -8.55
C VAL A 101 8.09 -1.61 -8.38
N TRP A 102 9.07 -1.34 -7.56
CA TRP A 102 10.16 -2.27 -7.27
C TRP A 102 10.30 -2.49 -5.77
N TYR A 103 9.85 -3.64 -5.30
CA TYR A 103 9.95 -4.04 -3.91
C TYR A 103 11.34 -4.57 -3.60
N ARG A 104 11.98 -3.97 -2.61
CA ARG A 104 13.33 -4.32 -2.16
C ARG A 104 13.38 -4.50 -0.65
N PRO A 105 13.93 -5.60 -0.14
CA PRO A 105 14.20 -5.78 1.28
C PRO A 105 15.05 -4.63 1.80
N THR A 106 14.64 -4.09 2.96
CA THR A 106 15.27 -2.89 3.52
C THR A 106 15.20 -3.01 5.03
N ASP A 107 16.36 -3.12 5.67
CA ASP A 107 16.44 -3.18 7.13
C ASP A 107 16.00 -1.86 7.75
N ARG A 108 15.17 -1.95 8.82
CA ARG A 108 14.55 -0.80 9.47
C ARG A 108 15.57 0.12 10.14
N GLU A 109 16.56 -0.47 10.83
CA GLU A 109 17.43 0.25 11.75
C GLU A 109 18.67 0.82 11.04
N THR A 110 19.01 0.32 9.87
CA THR A 110 20.18 0.71 9.10
C THR A 110 19.80 1.33 7.76
N THR A 111 19.41 0.51 6.78
CA THR A 111 19.21 0.95 5.39
C THR A 111 18.05 1.94 5.27
N LEU A 112 16.93 1.72 5.96
CA LEU A 112 15.79 2.64 5.92
C LEU A 112 16.14 3.98 6.55
N VAL A 113 16.91 3.97 7.64
CA VAL A 113 17.42 5.20 8.29
C VAL A 113 18.29 5.99 7.33
N ASP A 114 19.21 5.32 6.61
CA ASP A 114 20.05 5.97 5.60
C ASP A 114 19.22 6.55 4.45
N LEU A 115 18.31 5.77 3.89
CA LEU A 115 17.40 6.22 2.81
C LEU A 115 16.56 7.44 3.23
N CYS A 116 16.13 7.51 4.50
CA CYS A 116 15.32 8.60 5.04
C CYS A 116 16.16 9.75 5.62
N THR A 117 17.47 9.79 5.41
CA THR A 117 18.34 10.88 5.82
C THR A 117 18.66 11.77 4.63
N ASP A 118 18.39 13.07 4.72
CA ASP A 118 18.66 14.03 3.64
C ASP A 118 20.14 14.48 3.59
N ALA A 119 20.49 15.31 2.61
CA ALA A 119 21.85 15.81 2.41
C ALA A 119 22.37 16.70 3.56
N THR A 120 21.50 17.19 4.43
CA THR A 120 21.88 17.95 5.64
C THR A 120 22.11 17.07 6.85
N GLY A 121 21.90 15.75 6.73
CA GLY A 121 21.95 14.79 7.82
C GLY A 121 20.67 14.71 8.67
N ARG A 122 19.60 15.40 8.28
CA ARG A 122 18.31 15.32 8.97
C ARG A 122 17.59 14.02 8.65
N ARG A 123 17.15 13.32 9.69
CA ARG A 123 16.33 12.11 9.58
C ARG A 123 14.84 12.46 9.48
N HIS A 124 14.15 11.87 8.52
CA HIS A 124 12.72 12.08 8.22
C HIS A 124 11.81 10.95 8.74
N GLY A 125 12.25 10.24 9.78
CA GLY A 125 11.52 9.09 10.31
C GLY A 125 11.49 7.92 9.32
N THR A 126 10.29 7.50 8.90
CA THR A 126 10.10 6.38 7.96
C THR A 126 9.68 6.83 6.56
N ALA A 127 9.62 8.14 6.28
CA ALA A 127 9.25 8.65 4.95
C ALA A 127 9.96 9.97 4.70
N ILE A 128 10.60 10.11 3.54
CA ILE A 128 11.28 11.32 3.11
C ILE A 128 10.57 11.91 1.89
N PRO A 129 10.34 13.23 1.82
CA PRO A 129 9.84 13.85 0.60
C PRO A 129 10.77 13.58 -0.59
N PRO A 130 10.22 13.18 -1.77
CA PRO A 130 11.05 12.81 -2.91
C PRO A 130 12.16 13.81 -3.28
N PRO A 131 11.94 15.14 -3.25
CA PRO A 131 13.00 16.11 -3.56
C PRO A 131 14.16 16.13 -2.57
N LEU A 132 13.99 15.56 -1.37
CA LEU A 132 15.02 15.50 -0.33
C LEU A 132 15.81 14.18 -0.37
N ILE A 133 15.43 13.23 -1.23
CA ILE A 133 16.23 12.02 -1.45
C ILE A 133 17.57 12.44 -2.07
N ARG A 134 18.65 12.03 -1.43
CA ARG A 134 20.00 12.38 -1.85
C ARG A 134 20.30 11.90 -3.27
N PRO A 135 20.98 12.73 -4.10
CA PRO A 135 21.29 12.39 -5.50
C PRO A 135 22.07 11.08 -5.65
N GLU A 136 22.98 10.77 -4.71
CA GLU A 136 23.75 9.53 -4.70
C GLU A 136 22.86 8.29 -4.50
N ILE A 137 21.80 8.37 -3.69
CA ILE A 137 20.80 7.30 -3.54
C ILE A 137 20.05 7.09 -4.86
N THR A 138 19.65 8.19 -5.49
CA THR A 138 18.99 8.13 -6.82
C THR A 138 19.92 7.53 -7.88
N ALA A 139 21.19 7.89 -7.89
CA ALA A 139 22.19 7.33 -8.81
C ALA A 139 22.42 5.84 -8.54
N ALA A 140 22.56 5.47 -7.26
CA ALA A 140 22.77 4.09 -6.84
C ALA A 140 21.62 3.17 -7.23
N ILE A 141 20.36 3.57 -7.00
CA ILE A 141 19.19 2.74 -7.35
C ILE A 141 19.05 2.56 -8.88
N LYS A 142 19.36 3.60 -9.66
CA LYS A 142 19.40 3.50 -11.13
C LYS A 142 20.52 2.58 -11.63
N ALA A 143 21.68 2.61 -11.02
CA ALA A 143 22.77 1.68 -11.32
C ALA A 143 22.39 0.23 -10.97
N THR A 144 21.74 0.04 -9.83
CA THR A 144 21.24 -1.28 -9.41
C THR A 144 20.19 -1.81 -10.36
N ALA A 145 19.30 -0.98 -10.88
CA ALA A 145 18.32 -1.38 -11.89
C ALA A 145 19.01 -1.93 -13.15
N ARG A 146 20.02 -1.23 -13.66
CA ARG A 146 20.79 -1.71 -14.83
C ARG A 146 21.48 -3.05 -14.61
N ALA A 147 21.84 -3.37 -13.39
CA ALA A 147 22.51 -4.62 -13.05
C ALA A 147 21.57 -5.80 -12.82
N LEU A 148 20.34 -5.56 -12.35
CA LEU A 148 19.47 -6.62 -11.81
C LEU A 148 18.20 -6.87 -12.63
N VAL A 149 17.68 -5.90 -13.37
CA VAL A 149 16.41 -6.08 -14.09
C VAL A 149 16.63 -6.11 -15.60
N ALA A 150 15.61 -6.56 -16.35
CA ALA A 150 15.67 -6.61 -17.79
C ALA A 150 16.02 -5.25 -18.42
N PRO A 151 16.85 -5.18 -19.48
CA PRO A 151 17.34 -3.92 -20.05
C PRO A 151 16.25 -2.90 -20.40
N GLN A 152 15.09 -3.38 -20.88
CA GLN A 152 13.96 -2.52 -21.27
C GLN A 152 13.41 -1.75 -20.07
N VAL A 153 13.17 -2.43 -18.97
CA VAL A 153 12.63 -1.81 -17.75
C VAL A 153 13.70 -1.01 -17.01
N ALA A 154 14.97 -1.42 -17.08
CA ALA A 154 16.09 -0.66 -16.54
C ALA A 154 16.24 0.69 -17.23
N GLU A 155 16.07 0.73 -18.56
CA GLU A 155 16.15 1.96 -19.34
C GLU A 155 15.01 2.93 -19.00
N ILE A 156 13.77 2.42 -18.87
CA ILE A 156 12.62 3.26 -18.44
C ILE A 156 12.88 3.81 -17.04
N PHE A 157 13.33 2.96 -16.11
CA PHE A 157 13.63 3.38 -14.74
C PHE A 157 14.74 4.43 -14.70
N ALA A 158 15.79 4.26 -15.51
CA ALA A 158 16.90 5.20 -15.61
C ALA A 158 16.47 6.59 -16.14
N ARG A 159 15.51 6.63 -17.06
CA ARG A 159 14.95 7.87 -17.64
C ARG A 159 14.04 8.62 -16.68
N THR A 160 13.48 7.95 -15.67
CA THR A 160 12.63 8.60 -14.66
C THR A 160 13.42 9.68 -13.93
N PRO A 161 12.98 10.97 -13.96
CA PRO A 161 13.73 12.04 -13.35
C PRO A 161 13.97 11.85 -11.86
N GLN A 162 12.91 11.52 -11.13
CA GLN A 162 12.91 11.42 -9.66
C GLN A 162 12.21 10.13 -9.19
N PRO A 163 12.91 8.99 -9.16
CA PRO A 163 12.40 7.84 -8.44
C PRO A 163 12.32 8.15 -6.94
N PHE A 164 11.32 7.59 -6.28
CA PHE A 164 11.13 7.73 -4.84
C PHE A 164 10.76 6.37 -4.25
N PHE A 165 10.73 6.26 -2.93
CA PHE A 165 10.38 5.02 -2.27
C PHE A 165 9.32 5.23 -1.20
N GLN A 166 8.56 4.15 -0.94
CA GLN A 166 7.54 4.06 0.08
C GLN A 166 7.85 2.83 0.95
N PRO A 167 8.13 2.99 2.24
CA PRO A 167 8.19 1.87 3.16
C PRO A 167 6.83 1.18 3.25
N ILE A 168 6.84 -0.14 3.22
CA ILE A 168 5.61 -0.91 3.24
C ILE A 168 5.25 -1.26 4.68
N PHE A 169 4.00 -0.99 5.00
CA PHE A 169 3.40 -1.28 6.29
C PHE A 169 2.13 -2.12 6.11
N ASP A 170 1.78 -2.86 7.13
CA ASP A 170 0.44 -3.38 7.34
C ASP A 170 -0.09 -2.93 8.71
N LEU A 171 -1.41 -2.92 8.86
CA LEU A 171 -2.07 -2.58 10.11
C LEU A 171 -3.41 -3.29 10.20
N GLU A 172 -3.73 -3.75 11.38
CA GLU A 172 -5.00 -4.41 11.69
C GLU A 172 -5.55 -3.85 13.01
N SER A 173 -6.69 -3.16 12.95
CA SER A 173 -7.38 -2.70 14.14
C SER A 173 -8.27 -3.82 14.71
N PRO A 174 -8.20 -4.11 16.00
CA PRO A 174 -9.04 -5.14 16.63
C PRO A 174 -10.51 -4.71 16.71
N GLN A 175 -10.78 -3.43 16.53
CA GLN A 175 -12.10 -2.83 16.60
C GLN A 175 -12.15 -1.60 15.68
N THR A 176 -13.30 -1.37 15.02
CA THR A 176 -13.49 -0.25 14.08
C THR A 176 -14.53 0.76 14.53
N VAL A 177 -15.30 0.47 15.59
CA VAL A 177 -16.36 1.35 16.10
C VAL A 177 -16.17 1.62 17.59
N PHE A 178 -16.24 2.89 17.99
CA PHE A 178 -16.07 3.37 19.34
C PHE A 178 -17.21 4.37 19.68
N GLY A 179 -18.33 3.82 20.16
CA GLY A 179 -19.53 4.62 20.37
C GLY A 179 -20.04 5.23 19.07
N ARG A 180 -19.90 6.55 18.91
CA ARG A 180 -20.28 7.30 17.68
C ARG A 180 -19.08 7.64 16.80
N VAL A 181 -18.02 6.88 16.89
CA VAL A 181 -16.84 7.01 16.03
C VAL A 181 -16.65 5.71 15.25
N ALA A 182 -16.51 5.82 13.91
CA ALA A 182 -16.20 4.70 13.04
C ALA A 182 -14.88 4.96 12.33
N LEU A 183 -13.99 3.95 12.26
CA LEU A 183 -12.79 3.95 11.43
C LEU A 183 -13.09 3.27 10.10
N LEU A 184 -12.53 3.79 9.01
CA LEU A 184 -12.59 3.16 7.68
C LEU A 184 -11.30 3.38 6.87
N GLY A 185 -11.16 2.65 5.77
CA GLY A 185 -9.99 2.73 4.91
C GLY A 185 -8.69 2.36 5.66
N ASP A 186 -7.62 3.07 5.35
CA ASP A 186 -6.31 2.83 5.97
C ASP A 186 -6.24 3.25 7.44
N ALA A 187 -7.21 3.99 7.94
CA ALA A 187 -7.33 4.26 9.37
C ALA A 187 -7.71 3.02 10.17
N ALA A 188 -8.46 2.08 9.58
CA ALA A 188 -8.89 0.84 10.20
C ALA A 188 -7.95 -0.34 9.87
N PHE A 189 -7.68 -0.57 8.59
CA PHE A 189 -6.87 -1.70 8.12
C PHE A 189 -5.99 -1.27 6.95
N VAL A 190 -4.71 -1.59 7.02
CA VAL A 190 -3.74 -1.39 5.94
C VAL A 190 -3.28 -2.75 5.44
N ALA A 191 -3.75 -3.17 4.29
CA ALA A 191 -3.22 -4.34 3.61
C ALA A 191 -1.98 -3.95 2.80
N ARG A 192 -0.98 -4.83 2.73
CA ARG A 192 0.19 -4.61 1.87
C ARG A 192 -0.24 -4.48 0.41
N PRO A 193 0.46 -3.67 -0.41
CA PRO A 193 0.00 -3.30 -1.75
C PRO A 193 -0.12 -4.47 -2.74
N HIS A 194 0.42 -5.65 -2.41
CA HIS A 194 0.33 -6.86 -3.25
C HIS A 194 -1.11 -7.24 -3.57
N VAL A 195 -2.04 -7.08 -2.61
CA VAL A 195 -3.47 -7.36 -2.83
C VAL A 195 -4.13 -6.46 -3.89
N GLY A 196 -3.51 -5.31 -4.22
CA GLY A 196 -4.01 -4.37 -5.23
C GLY A 196 -5.40 -3.77 -4.92
N ALA A 197 -5.84 -3.78 -3.67
CA ALA A 197 -7.23 -3.51 -3.29
C ALA A 197 -7.43 -2.33 -2.32
N GLY A 198 -6.39 -1.56 -1.99
CA GLY A 198 -6.50 -0.51 -0.97
C GLY A 198 -7.61 0.51 -1.24
N VAL A 199 -7.67 1.05 -2.45
CA VAL A 199 -8.71 2.02 -2.85
C VAL A 199 -10.09 1.35 -2.89
N THR A 200 -10.18 0.15 -3.47
CA THR A 200 -11.43 -0.61 -3.53
C THR A 200 -11.95 -0.93 -2.14
N LYS A 201 -11.06 -1.34 -1.22
CA LYS A 201 -11.39 -1.59 0.18
C LYS A 201 -11.98 -0.34 0.82
N ALA A 202 -11.31 0.81 0.71
CA ALA A 202 -11.79 2.06 1.31
C ALA A 202 -13.17 2.47 0.77
N ALA A 203 -13.42 2.27 -0.52
CA ALA A 203 -14.74 2.52 -1.13
C ALA A 203 -15.81 1.55 -0.60
N LEU A 204 -15.47 0.27 -0.44
CA LEU A 204 -16.38 -0.73 0.13
C LEU A 204 -16.67 -0.47 1.61
N ASP A 205 -15.67 -0.04 2.39
CA ASP A 205 -15.86 0.36 3.78
C ASP A 205 -16.85 1.53 3.87
N ALA A 206 -16.70 2.54 3.02
CA ALA A 206 -17.58 3.71 2.99
C ALA A 206 -19.01 3.33 2.58
N ALA A 207 -19.17 2.50 1.56
CA ALA A 207 -20.49 2.01 1.13
C ALA A 207 -21.15 1.19 2.25
N SER A 208 -20.41 0.27 2.88
CA SER A 208 -20.91 -0.54 3.99
C SER A 208 -21.33 0.30 5.21
N LEU A 209 -20.56 1.36 5.52
CA LEU A 209 -20.93 2.29 6.60
C LEU A 209 -22.22 3.03 6.26
N ALA A 210 -22.34 3.55 5.03
CA ALA A 210 -23.52 4.26 4.58
C ALA A 210 -24.77 3.37 4.63
N ASP A 211 -24.68 2.14 4.08
CA ASP A 211 -25.79 1.18 4.07
C ASP A 211 -26.17 0.78 5.51
N ALA A 212 -25.20 0.52 6.37
CA ALA A 212 -25.45 0.10 7.75
C ALA A 212 -26.08 1.19 8.61
N THR A 213 -25.85 2.46 8.29
CA THR A 213 -26.36 3.63 9.05
C THR A 213 -27.51 4.36 8.36
N ALA A 214 -28.12 3.75 7.34
CA ALA A 214 -29.27 4.33 6.61
C ALA A 214 -30.56 4.39 7.46
N ASP A 215 -30.68 3.52 8.46
CA ASP A 215 -31.81 3.46 9.37
C ASP A 215 -31.66 4.47 10.53
N ASP A 216 -32.75 4.72 11.27
CA ASP A 216 -32.79 5.68 12.38
C ASP A 216 -31.93 5.30 13.60
N ASP A 217 -31.62 3.99 13.79
CA ASP A 217 -30.75 3.54 14.87
C ASP A 217 -29.28 3.50 14.45
N LEU A 218 -28.61 4.63 14.59
CA LEU A 218 -27.20 4.79 14.28
C LEU A 218 -26.30 3.82 15.05
N VAL A 219 -26.58 3.58 16.34
CA VAL A 219 -25.71 2.73 17.17
C VAL A 219 -25.78 1.28 16.72
N ALA A 220 -26.99 0.76 16.47
CA ALA A 220 -27.18 -0.58 15.90
C ALA A 220 -26.56 -0.67 14.49
N GLY A 221 -26.68 0.38 13.65
CA GLY A 221 -26.05 0.49 12.35
C GLY A 221 -24.52 0.37 12.44
N LEU A 222 -23.89 1.07 13.37
CA LEU A 222 -22.44 1.02 13.57
C LEU A 222 -21.97 -0.38 14.02
N GLN A 223 -22.76 -1.09 14.82
CA GLN A 223 -22.44 -2.49 15.17
C GLN A 223 -22.55 -3.43 13.96
N ARG A 224 -23.54 -3.23 13.09
CA ARG A 224 -23.64 -3.97 11.81
C ARG A 224 -22.44 -3.71 10.92
N TYR A 225 -22.03 -2.44 10.79
CA TYR A 225 -20.82 -2.05 10.05
C TYR A 225 -19.57 -2.77 10.58
N GLN A 226 -19.32 -2.71 11.90
CA GLN A 226 -18.17 -3.38 12.51
C GLN A 226 -18.18 -4.88 12.25
N SER A 227 -19.32 -5.54 12.46
CA SER A 227 -19.46 -6.98 12.26
C SER A 227 -19.15 -7.42 10.82
N ALA A 228 -19.51 -6.59 9.84
CA ALA A 228 -19.22 -6.85 8.42
C ALA A 228 -17.77 -6.54 8.04
N GLN A 229 -17.22 -5.41 8.52
CA GLN A 229 -15.92 -4.92 8.06
C GLN A 229 -14.73 -5.54 8.80
N GLN A 230 -14.90 -5.96 10.05
CA GLN A 230 -13.82 -6.57 10.82
C GLN A 230 -13.24 -7.82 10.12
N PRO A 231 -14.03 -8.86 9.76
CA PRO A 231 -13.49 -10.04 9.08
C PRO A 231 -12.99 -9.72 7.67
N PHE A 232 -13.60 -8.75 6.96
CA PHE A 232 -13.16 -8.32 5.63
C PHE A 232 -11.78 -7.65 5.70
N GLY A 233 -11.59 -6.69 6.59
CA GLY A 233 -10.33 -5.98 6.77
C GLY A 233 -9.20 -6.90 7.22
N SER A 234 -9.46 -7.75 8.22
CA SER A 234 -8.50 -8.74 8.72
C SER A 234 -8.09 -9.73 7.63
N GLY A 235 -9.06 -10.21 6.83
CA GLY A 235 -8.79 -11.11 5.70
C GLY A 235 -7.89 -10.48 4.64
N LEU A 236 -8.09 -9.20 4.30
CA LEU A 236 -7.22 -8.50 3.35
C LEU A 236 -5.81 -8.26 3.90
N VAL A 237 -5.68 -7.96 5.19
CA VAL A 237 -4.37 -7.81 5.83
C VAL A 237 -3.62 -9.15 5.82
N ALA A 238 -4.30 -10.24 6.17
CA ALA A 238 -3.73 -11.58 6.15
C ALA A 238 -3.25 -11.97 4.74
N LEU A 239 -4.08 -11.77 3.71
CA LEU A 239 -3.71 -12.01 2.32
C LEU A 239 -2.49 -11.17 1.90
N GLY A 240 -2.44 -9.90 2.25
CA GLY A 240 -1.29 -9.03 1.94
C GLY A 240 -0.01 -9.46 2.65
N ARG A 241 -0.10 -10.00 3.87
CA ARG A 241 1.04 -10.59 4.60
C ARG A 241 1.53 -11.85 3.91
N GLU A 242 0.62 -12.72 3.46
CA GLU A 242 0.95 -13.95 2.73
C GLU A 242 1.65 -13.65 1.40
N GLU A 243 1.07 -12.80 0.57
CA GLU A 243 1.67 -12.41 -0.73
C GLU A 243 3.01 -11.68 -0.57
N GLY A 244 3.22 -10.95 0.52
CA GLY A 244 4.47 -10.26 0.85
C GLY A 244 5.48 -11.09 1.65
N ALA A 245 5.17 -12.33 2.02
CA ALA A 245 5.98 -13.14 2.93
C ALA A 245 7.40 -13.39 2.39
N TYR A 246 7.53 -13.73 1.10
CA TYR A 246 8.83 -13.92 0.46
C TYR A 246 9.75 -12.70 0.62
N LEU A 247 9.25 -11.49 0.39
CA LEU A 247 10.02 -10.25 0.50
C LEU A 247 10.43 -9.95 1.94
N SER A 248 9.50 -10.11 2.89
CA SER A 248 9.78 -9.91 4.31
C SER A 248 10.84 -10.86 4.84
N ALA A 249 10.86 -12.09 4.34
CA ALA A 249 11.78 -13.13 4.77
C ALA A 249 13.23 -12.87 4.32
N GLN A 250 13.47 -11.99 3.34
CA GLN A 250 14.83 -11.77 2.83
C GLN A 250 15.77 -11.12 3.85
N LEU A 251 15.23 -10.51 4.90
CA LEU A 251 16.02 -9.99 6.03
C LEU A 251 16.37 -11.07 7.08
N LYS A 252 15.74 -12.25 7.01
CA LYS A 252 16.07 -13.37 7.88
C LYS A 252 17.35 -14.08 7.37
N PRO A 253 18.17 -14.66 8.25
CA PRO A 253 19.21 -15.61 7.87
C PRO A 253 18.61 -16.73 7.00
N ARG A 254 19.37 -17.17 5.99
CA ARG A 254 18.87 -18.16 5.00
C ARG A 254 18.44 -19.49 5.62
N ASP A 255 19.12 -19.92 6.67
CA ASP A 255 18.84 -21.12 7.45
C ASP A 255 17.57 -21.05 8.31
N GLN A 256 17.03 -19.84 8.49
CA GLN A 256 15.79 -19.59 9.22
C GLN A 256 14.58 -19.39 8.29
N ARG A 257 14.78 -19.50 6.97
CA ARG A 257 13.69 -19.34 5.98
C ARG A 257 13.04 -20.67 5.68
N THR A 258 11.71 -20.64 5.56
CA THR A 258 10.94 -21.79 5.07
C THR A 258 11.21 -22.03 3.57
N PRO A 259 10.89 -23.22 3.02
CA PRO A 259 11.04 -23.46 1.58
C PRO A 259 10.34 -22.42 0.69
N ALA A 260 9.13 -21.96 1.06
CA ALA A 260 8.40 -20.92 0.35
C ALA A 260 9.06 -19.53 0.45
N GLU A 261 9.83 -19.27 1.50
CA GLU A 261 10.60 -18.03 1.69
C GLU A 261 11.97 -18.09 0.99
N LEU A 262 12.44 -19.29 0.62
CA LEU A 262 13.71 -19.46 -0.09
C LEU A 262 13.56 -19.36 -1.62
N HIS A 263 12.43 -19.79 -2.15
CA HIS A 263 12.20 -19.88 -3.58
C HIS A 263 10.88 -19.23 -3.95
N ARG A 264 10.89 -18.50 -5.05
CA ARG A 264 9.71 -17.94 -5.69
C ARG A 264 9.86 -18.10 -7.20
N ASP A 265 8.87 -18.72 -7.80
CA ASP A 265 8.78 -18.95 -9.24
C ASP A 265 7.95 -17.83 -9.89
N ILE A 266 8.19 -17.55 -11.18
CA ILE A 266 7.39 -16.59 -11.93
C ILE A 266 5.92 -17.02 -12.01
N ASN A 267 5.66 -18.33 -12.06
CA ASN A 267 4.30 -18.86 -12.12
C ASN A 267 3.52 -18.57 -10.82
N ASP A 268 4.18 -18.60 -9.65
CA ASP A 268 3.56 -18.24 -8.37
C ASP A 268 3.13 -16.77 -8.39
N VAL A 269 3.99 -15.88 -8.90
CA VAL A 269 3.71 -14.44 -9.03
C VAL A 269 2.58 -14.19 -10.02
N LEU A 270 2.58 -14.85 -11.17
CA LEU A 270 1.53 -14.72 -12.19
C LEU A 270 0.20 -15.30 -11.69
N HIS A 271 0.25 -16.43 -10.98
CA HIS A 271 -0.94 -17.03 -10.37
C HIS A 271 -1.56 -16.08 -9.33
N ALA A 272 -0.77 -15.57 -8.40
CA ALA A 272 -1.23 -14.59 -7.40
C ALA A 272 -1.83 -13.34 -8.07
N HIS A 273 -1.20 -12.83 -9.12
CA HIS A 273 -1.70 -11.69 -9.88
C HIS A 273 -3.03 -11.98 -10.58
N ASN A 274 -3.15 -13.11 -11.26
CA ASN A 274 -4.36 -13.49 -12.00
C ASN A 274 -5.52 -13.84 -11.07
N SER A 275 -5.23 -14.43 -9.90
CA SER A 275 -6.24 -14.82 -8.90
C SER A 275 -6.73 -13.67 -8.02
N ARG A 276 -6.19 -12.45 -8.16
CA ARG A 276 -6.56 -11.31 -7.29
C ARG A 276 -8.06 -11.07 -7.18
N SER A 277 -8.77 -11.09 -8.31
CA SER A 277 -10.21 -10.87 -8.31
C SER A 277 -10.98 -11.98 -7.59
N GLU A 278 -10.51 -13.23 -7.68
CA GLU A 278 -11.08 -14.38 -6.98
C GLU A 278 -10.75 -14.33 -5.49
N ASN A 279 -9.51 -14.02 -5.13
CA ASN A 279 -9.08 -13.86 -3.75
C ASN A 279 -9.85 -12.74 -3.05
N LEU A 280 -10.04 -11.59 -3.70
CA LEU A 280 -10.87 -10.50 -3.16
C LEU A 280 -12.33 -10.92 -2.99
N ARG A 281 -12.91 -11.66 -3.95
CA ARG A 281 -14.27 -12.21 -3.83
C ARG A 281 -14.37 -13.21 -2.69
N SER A 282 -13.38 -14.08 -2.51
CA SER A 282 -13.39 -15.07 -1.43
C SER A 282 -13.36 -14.41 -0.05
N VAL A 283 -12.56 -13.37 0.13
CA VAL A 283 -12.51 -12.58 1.36
C VAL A 283 -13.85 -11.88 1.60
N LEU A 284 -14.47 -11.28 0.58
CA LEU A 284 -15.79 -10.64 0.66
C LEU A 284 -16.90 -11.64 1.01
N VAL A 285 -16.90 -12.84 0.41
CA VAL A 285 -17.91 -13.88 0.69
C VAL A 285 -17.68 -14.50 2.06
N GLY A 286 -16.43 -14.70 2.45
CA GLY A 286 -16.07 -15.22 3.78
C GLY A 286 -16.54 -14.28 4.89
N SER A 287 -16.37 -12.97 4.72
CA SER A 287 -16.83 -11.96 5.67
C SER A 287 -18.37 -11.95 5.84
N ARG A 288 -19.12 -12.15 4.75
CA ARG A 288 -20.61 -12.21 4.78
C ARG A 288 -21.16 -13.47 5.42
N ARG A 289 -20.37 -14.54 5.53
CA ARG A 289 -20.78 -15.78 6.22
C ARG A 289 -20.46 -15.77 7.71
N ALA A 290 -19.57 -14.91 8.15
CA ALA A 290 -19.16 -14.73 9.53
C ALA A 290 -20.00 -13.67 10.29
N SER A 291 -20.79 -12.87 9.59
CA SER A 291 -21.76 -11.89 10.10
C SER A 291 -23.17 -12.48 10.11
#